data_4ac07740898f160e1703cfc2eb1cd620
#
_entry.id   4ac07740898f160e1703cfc2eb1cd620
#
_cell.length_a   1.000
_cell.length_b   1.000
_cell.length_c   1.000
_cell.angle_alpha   90.00
_cell.angle_beta   90.00
_cell.angle_gamma   90.00
#
_symmetry.space_group_name_H-M   'P 1'
#
loop_
_entity.id
_entity.type
_entity.pdbx_description
1 polymer ?
#
loop_
_entity_poly.entity_id
_entity_poly.type
_entity_poly.pdbx_seq_one_letter_code
_entity_poly.pdbx_strand_id
1 'polypeptide(L)'
;YDIERERGMEDREDLFCPGVFTWRGEGAGRARMVAAMEPAGVGEAPTVEGDRGRRRRHVGGIVGAVMSRAPRASERERAGLAALAAASDDFLVVRSAPGSAREGSEGRVLRGDVRASSVIAGYPWFADWGRDAMISLPGLCLATGRHGEALAVLRTFAEHCRGGLIPNRFDDNTSEPYYNTADAPLWFLHAATEYLRATGDREGFERWLEGACLDIVEHYRAGTSVPASDDGGTIRMDPRDYLIAAGSEATQLTWMDARRDGVIFTPRHGKPVELSALWRHGLMALAGVVRDGALAADLRSLGEAVGASMRRRFYSEEMGCLYDRLVPREEAAGGAGWEGEWVGVREVRPNQIFAVSLEHSALTKEQGRAVVKVVRERLLTRHGVRTLDPAAAGYRGRFAGGMFERDAAYHMGTAWPWLLPPLAEAHMRVEGFTDAARAEARRMLAPLLAWIEHEGGGQLPEVFDGDDEPGAPQRFGGCPAQAWSVAETLRVLVMACG
;
A
#
# COMPACT_ATOMS: atom_id res chain seq x y z
N TYR A 1 4.36 15.04 -24.57
CA TYR A 1 4.44 13.72 -23.91
C TYR A 1 3.19 12.89 -24.25
N ASP A 2 3.33 11.87 -25.10
CA ASP A 2 2.18 11.13 -25.61
C ASP A 2 1.43 10.36 -24.51
N ILE A 3 2.16 9.83 -23.52
CA ILE A 3 1.57 9.09 -22.39
C ILE A 3 0.76 10.03 -21.50
N GLU A 4 1.22 11.25 -21.23
CA GLU A 4 0.47 12.26 -20.48
C GLU A 4 -0.80 12.64 -21.22
N ARG A 5 -0.72 12.83 -22.55
CA ARG A 5 -1.90 13.09 -23.38
C ARG A 5 -2.91 11.94 -23.31
N GLU A 6 -2.45 10.69 -23.41
CA GLU A 6 -3.31 9.51 -23.26
C GLU A 6 -3.96 9.41 -21.88
N ARG A 7 -3.32 9.97 -20.84
CA ARG A 7 -3.85 10.06 -19.48
C ARG A 7 -4.71 11.31 -19.26
N GLY A 8 -4.80 12.21 -20.26
CA GLY A 8 -5.51 13.49 -20.16
C GLY A 8 -4.86 14.48 -19.20
N MET A 9 -3.56 14.30 -18.99
CA MET A 9 -2.72 15.26 -18.28
C MET A 9 -2.18 16.32 -19.26
N GLU A 10 -1.60 17.37 -18.74
CA GLU A 10 -0.92 18.36 -19.57
C GLU A 10 0.29 17.68 -20.25
N ASP A 11 0.26 17.67 -21.58
CA ASP A 11 1.21 16.93 -22.41
C ASP A 11 2.28 17.82 -23.09
N ARG A 12 2.27 19.11 -22.75
CA ARG A 12 3.19 20.11 -23.27
C ARG A 12 3.68 20.97 -22.14
N GLU A 13 4.97 21.22 -22.14
CA GLU A 13 5.61 22.15 -21.23
C GLU A 13 6.71 22.92 -21.93
N ASP A 14 6.93 24.17 -21.53
CA ASP A 14 8.07 24.95 -21.94
C ASP A 14 9.20 24.75 -20.96
N LEU A 15 10.24 24.02 -21.38
CA LEU A 15 11.42 23.78 -20.55
C LEU A 15 12.48 24.85 -20.84
N PHE A 16 12.97 25.48 -19.78
CA PHE A 16 14.11 26.38 -19.89
C PHE A 16 15.36 25.59 -20.32
N CYS A 17 15.89 25.91 -21.51
CA CYS A 17 17.17 25.39 -21.99
C CYS A 17 18.28 26.37 -21.65
N PRO A 18 19.16 26.12 -20.68
CA PRO A 18 20.24 27.03 -20.28
C PRO A 18 21.31 27.18 -21.36
N GLY A 19 21.31 26.31 -22.35
CA GLY A 19 22.27 26.33 -23.46
C GLY A 19 22.59 24.94 -24.00
N VAL A 20 23.46 24.94 -25.01
CA VAL A 20 23.98 23.73 -25.62
C VAL A 20 25.47 23.59 -25.29
N PHE A 21 25.83 22.46 -24.69
CA PHE A 21 27.22 22.14 -24.39
C PHE A 21 27.81 21.34 -25.55
N THR A 22 28.81 21.91 -26.23
CA THR A 22 29.51 21.22 -27.31
C THR A 22 30.93 20.89 -26.86
N TRP A 23 31.23 19.58 -26.83
CA TRP A 23 32.59 19.10 -26.62
C TRP A 23 33.23 18.67 -27.94
N ARG A 24 34.41 19.15 -28.22
CA ARG A 24 35.24 18.77 -29.40
C ARG A 24 36.57 18.27 -28.90
N GLY A 25 36.96 17.06 -29.30
CA GLY A 25 38.23 16.45 -28.94
C GLY A 25 38.70 15.47 -30.00
N GLU A 26 40.01 15.31 -30.14
CA GLU A 26 40.62 14.27 -30.95
C GLU A 26 40.83 13.01 -30.11
N GLY A 27 40.27 11.89 -30.53
CA GLY A 27 40.38 10.59 -29.84
C GLY A 27 39.32 10.35 -28.76
N ALA A 28 39.46 9.25 -28.00
CA ALA A 28 38.56 8.90 -26.90
C ALA A 28 38.76 9.81 -25.69
N GLY A 29 37.75 10.59 -25.32
CA GLY A 29 37.78 11.48 -24.17
C GLY A 29 36.55 11.31 -23.28
N ARG A 30 36.60 11.79 -22.05
CA ARG A 30 35.49 11.89 -21.12
C ARG A 30 35.12 13.35 -20.87
N ALA A 31 33.86 13.69 -21.08
CA ALA A 31 33.30 14.95 -20.64
C ALA A 31 32.43 14.72 -19.39
N ARG A 32 32.43 15.66 -18.47
CA ARG A 32 31.62 15.68 -17.27
C ARG A 32 30.81 16.96 -17.24
N MET A 33 29.49 16.79 -17.07
CA MET A 33 28.60 17.91 -16.82
C MET A 33 28.02 17.77 -15.40
N VAL A 34 27.94 18.86 -14.67
CA VAL A 34 27.34 18.95 -13.34
C VAL A 34 26.23 19.99 -13.41
N ALA A 35 25.01 19.60 -13.06
CA ALA A 35 23.90 20.49 -12.82
C ALA A 35 23.61 20.51 -11.31
N ALA A 36 23.59 21.71 -10.71
CA ALA A 36 23.31 21.89 -9.29
C ALA A 36 22.36 23.07 -9.11
N MET A 37 21.48 22.98 -8.11
CA MET A 37 20.57 24.07 -7.76
C MET A 37 21.25 25.16 -6.93
N GLU A 38 22.39 24.86 -6.32
CA GLU A 38 23.22 25.81 -5.58
C GLU A 38 24.60 26.00 -6.26
N PRO A 39 25.23 27.16 -6.13
CA PRO A 39 26.56 27.36 -6.66
C PRO A 39 27.56 26.37 -6.03
N ALA A 40 28.01 25.40 -6.80
CA ALA A 40 29.05 24.47 -6.41
C ALA A 40 30.24 24.59 -7.31
N GLY A 41 31.45 24.66 -6.73
CA GLY A 41 32.71 24.61 -7.49
C GLY A 41 32.79 23.26 -8.24
N VAL A 42 33.19 23.27 -9.51
CA VAL A 42 33.35 22.05 -10.32
C VAL A 42 34.30 21.03 -9.65
N GLY A 43 35.23 21.49 -8.81
CA GLY A 43 36.14 20.64 -8.02
C GLY A 43 35.48 19.98 -6.81
N GLU A 44 34.39 20.55 -6.29
CA GLU A 44 33.66 20.04 -5.10
C GLU A 44 32.58 19.08 -5.47
N ALA A 45 32.15 19.05 -6.73
CA ALA A 45 31.14 18.14 -7.19
C ALA A 45 31.60 16.68 -7.12
N PRO A 46 30.77 15.76 -6.60
CA PRO A 46 31.11 14.33 -6.50
C PRO A 46 31.53 13.76 -7.86
N THR A 47 32.53 12.90 -7.88
CA THR A 47 32.88 12.20 -9.13
C THR A 47 31.80 11.17 -9.46
N VAL A 48 31.57 10.91 -10.75
CA VAL A 48 30.61 9.87 -11.19
C VAL A 48 30.97 8.51 -10.59
N GLU A 49 32.27 8.19 -10.52
CA GLU A 49 32.76 6.97 -9.87
C GLU A 49 32.51 6.97 -8.35
N GLY A 50 32.69 8.14 -7.70
CA GLY A 50 32.41 8.31 -6.28
C GLY A 50 30.91 8.15 -5.97
N ASP A 51 30.03 8.72 -6.80
CA ASP A 51 28.59 8.57 -6.67
C ASP A 51 28.14 7.14 -6.90
N ARG A 52 28.59 6.52 -7.98
CA ARG A 52 28.33 5.09 -8.25
C ARG A 52 28.83 4.20 -7.11
N GLY A 53 30.00 4.52 -6.54
CA GLY A 53 30.55 3.83 -5.40
C GLY A 53 29.69 3.97 -4.14
N ARG A 54 29.19 5.19 -3.86
CA ARG A 54 28.26 5.43 -2.74
C ARG A 54 26.94 4.67 -2.94
N ARG A 55 26.31 4.80 -4.11
CA ARG A 55 25.05 4.09 -4.42
C ARG A 55 25.21 2.58 -4.33
N ARG A 56 26.30 2.02 -4.87
CA ARG A 56 26.59 0.58 -4.76
C ARG A 56 26.72 0.12 -3.31
N ARG A 57 27.40 0.88 -2.45
CA ARG A 57 27.52 0.54 -1.03
C ARG A 57 26.18 0.65 -0.31
N HIS A 58 25.43 1.70 -0.57
CA HIS A 58 24.10 1.90 0.02
C HIS A 58 23.15 0.77 -0.36
N VAL A 59 22.91 0.54 -1.65
CA VAL A 59 22.06 -0.56 -2.15
C VAL A 59 22.62 -1.92 -1.71
N GLY A 60 23.94 -2.11 -1.72
CA GLY A 60 24.57 -3.33 -1.21
C GLY A 60 24.26 -3.62 0.27
N GLY A 61 24.15 -2.58 1.09
CA GLY A 61 23.73 -2.71 2.49
C GLY A 61 22.27 -3.18 2.60
N ILE A 62 21.37 -2.59 1.80
CA ILE A 62 19.95 -2.97 1.73
C ILE A 62 19.81 -4.43 1.29
N VAL A 63 20.46 -4.80 0.19
CA VAL A 63 20.48 -6.18 -0.31
C VAL A 63 21.01 -7.15 0.74
N GLY A 64 22.12 -6.80 1.42
CA GLY A 64 22.69 -7.61 2.50
C GLY A 64 21.69 -7.85 3.64
N ALA A 65 20.95 -6.82 4.05
CA ALA A 65 19.94 -6.92 5.09
C ALA A 65 18.77 -7.84 4.67
N VAL A 66 18.34 -7.76 3.41
CA VAL A 66 17.30 -8.64 2.85
C VAL A 66 17.79 -10.08 2.79
N MET A 67 19.01 -10.31 2.28
CA MET A 67 19.57 -11.66 2.14
C MET A 67 19.75 -12.38 3.48
N SER A 68 20.07 -11.64 4.55
CA SER A 68 20.19 -12.22 5.89
C SER A 68 18.87 -12.75 6.44
N ARG A 69 17.75 -12.21 5.96
CA ARG A 69 16.38 -12.61 6.36
C ARG A 69 15.78 -13.70 5.47
N ALA A 70 16.42 -14.02 4.34
CA ALA A 70 15.97 -15.00 3.36
C ALA A 70 16.99 -16.14 3.14
N PRO A 71 17.39 -16.89 4.20
CA PRO A 71 18.47 -17.88 4.10
C PRO A 71 18.13 -19.05 3.16
N ARG A 72 16.84 -19.36 2.97
CA ARG A 72 16.37 -20.47 2.13
C ARG A 72 16.12 -20.09 0.67
N ALA A 73 16.43 -18.84 0.28
CA ALA A 73 16.24 -18.38 -1.09
C ALA A 73 17.19 -19.12 -2.05
N SER A 74 16.65 -19.65 -3.13
CA SER A 74 17.40 -20.17 -4.28
C SER A 74 18.15 -19.05 -5.00
N GLU A 75 19.08 -19.40 -5.90
CA GLU A 75 19.85 -18.42 -6.68
C GLU A 75 18.94 -17.46 -7.46
N ARG A 76 17.89 -17.97 -8.11
CA ARG A 76 16.91 -17.15 -8.82
C ARG A 76 16.13 -16.22 -7.88
N GLU A 77 15.69 -16.72 -6.74
CA GLU A 77 14.98 -15.89 -5.74
C GLU A 77 15.92 -14.83 -5.15
N ARG A 78 17.20 -15.12 -4.99
CA ARG A 78 18.22 -14.14 -4.56
C ARG A 78 18.39 -13.01 -5.58
N ALA A 79 18.39 -13.31 -6.89
CA ALA A 79 18.44 -12.29 -7.92
C ALA A 79 17.20 -11.37 -7.85
N GLY A 80 16.00 -11.96 -7.79
CA GLY A 80 14.75 -11.20 -7.62
C GLY A 80 14.70 -10.38 -6.32
N LEU A 81 15.13 -10.95 -5.19
CA LEU A 81 15.25 -10.23 -3.91
C LEU A 81 16.23 -9.04 -3.99
N ALA A 82 17.35 -9.20 -4.70
CA ALA A 82 18.31 -8.11 -4.90
C ALA A 82 17.71 -6.99 -5.76
N ALA A 83 16.96 -7.34 -6.81
CA ALA A 83 16.26 -6.37 -7.66
C ALA A 83 15.18 -5.61 -6.87
N LEU A 84 14.32 -6.32 -6.12
CA LEU A 84 13.30 -5.74 -5.26
C LEU A 84 13.90 -4.83 -4.17
N ALA A 85 14.99 -5.27 -3.55
CA ALA A 85 15.71 -4.49 -2.54
C ALA A 85 16.30 -3.20 -3.13
N ALA A 86 16.82 -3.25 -4.36
CA ALA A 86 17.31 -2.07 -5.06
C ALA A 86 16.15 -1.12 -5.45
N ALA A 87 15.06 -1.68 -5.98
CA ALA A 87 13.85 -0.94 -6.34
C ALA A 87 13.21 -0.23 -5.14
N SER A 88 13.24 -0.86 -3.97
CA SER A 88 12.65 -0.30 -2.74
C SER A 88 13.27 1.03 -2.31
N ASP A 89 14.51 1.31 -2.74
CA ASP A 89 15.22 2.57 -2.40
C ASP A 89 14.67 3.77 -3.17
N ASP A 90 14.13 3.55 -4.34
CA ASP A 90 13.65 4.62 -5.22
C ASP A 90 12.38 5.31 -4.69
N PHE A 91 11.61 4.67 -3.80
CA PHE A 91 10.35 5.20 -3.27
C PHE A 91 10.49 6.01 -1.98
N LEU A 92 11.63 5.92 -1.28
CA LEU A 92 11.85 6.68 -0.05
C LEU A 92 12.45 8.05 -0.37
N VAL A 93 11.75 9.10 0.03
CA VAL A 93 12.15 10.48 -0.22
C VAL A 93 12.26 11.26 1.09
N VAL A 94 13.11 12.29 1.09
CA VAL A 94 13.22 13.22 2.20
C VAL A 94 12.43 14.47 1.84
N ARG A 95 11.43 14.83 2.65
CA ARG A 95 10.72 16.10 2.54
C ARG A 95 11.43 17.18 3.36
N SER A 96 11.49 18.39 2.82
CA SER A 96 11.81 19.58 3.63
C SER A 96 10.59 19.90 4.48
N ALA A 97 10.74 20.00 5.81
CA ALA A 97 9.65 20.42 6.66
C ALA A 97 9.15 21.82 6.25
N PRO A 98 7.82 22.05 6.13
CA PRO A 98 7.28 23.38 5.94
C PRO A 98 7.75 24.29 7.08
N GLY A 99 8.39 25.41 6.78
CA GLY A 99 8.93 26.35 7.77
C GLY A 99 10.42 26.17 8.11
N SER A 100 11.13 25.22 7.52
CA SER A 100 12.59 25.08 7.68
C SER A 100 13.40 25.94 6.69
N ALA A 101 12.80 26.87 5.97
CA ALA A 101 13.50 27.94 5.30
C ALA A 101 14.07 28.91 6.36
N ARG A 102 15.13 28.50 7.05
CA ARG A 102 15.99 29.45 7.77
C ARG A 102 16.88 30.13 6.74
N GLU A 103 16.59 31.38 6.47
CA GLU A 103 17.60 32.31 6.02
C GLU A 103 18.78 32.29 7.02
N GLY A 104 19.94 31.92 6.56
CA GLY A 104 21.16 31.96 7.38
C GLY A 104 22.20 30.97 6.90
N SER A 105 23.09 31.50 6.09
CA SER A 105 24.48 31.11 5.85
C SER A 105 25.02 29.94 6.68
N GLU A 106 25.73 29.07 5.95
CA GLU A 106 26.58 27.97 6.36
C GLU A 106 25.89 26.59 6.39
N GLY A 107 26.06 25.89 5.27
CA GLY A 107 25.66 24.50 5.05
C GLY A 107 26.30 23.50 6.03
N ARG A 108 25.81 23.46 7.26
CA ARG A 108 26.12 22.44 8.22
C ARG A 108 24.87 21.62 8.46
N VAL A 109 24.79 20.46 7.77
CA VAL A 109 23.83 19.40 8.10
C VAL A 109 24.11 18.98 9.54
N LEU A 110 23.29 19.44 10.47
CA LEU A 110 23.32 18.98 11.85
C LEU A 110 22.88 17.50 11.84
N ARG A 111 23.79 16.60 12.18
CA ARG A 111 23.49 15.23 12.54
C ARG A 111 22.60 15.26 13.79
N GLY A 112 21.32 15.01 13.64
CA GLY A 112 20.38 14.98 14.77
C GLY A 112 18.93 15.29 14.43
N ASP A 113 18.65 16.01 13.35
CA ASP A 113 17.27 16.22 12.91
C ASP A 113 16.79 14.99 12.12
N VAL A 114 15.80 14.30 12.64
CA VAL A 114 15.06 13.30 11.87
C VAL A 114 14.37 14.07 10.74
N ARG A 115 14.95 14.01 9.55
CA ARG A 115 14.34 14.61 8.36
C ARG A 115 13.00 13.94 8.14
N ALA A 116 11.96 14.73 7.87
CA ALA A 116 10.68 14.16 7.47
C ALA A 116 10.90 13.27 6.24
N SER A 117 10.58 11.99 6.38
CA SER A 117 10.68 11.03 5.29
C SER A 117 9.28 10.66 4.84
N SER A 118 9.12 10.40 3.55
CA SER A 118 7.85 9.95 2.98
C SER A 118 8.09 8.87 1.93
N VAL A 119 7.01 8.23 1.50
CA VAL A 119 7.00 7.22 0.46
C VAL A 119 6.25 7.75 -0.75
N ILE A 120 6.90 7.82 -1.89
CA ILE A 120 6.23 8.08 -3.17
C ILE A 120 5.46 6.82 -3.57
N ALA A 121 4.16 6.96 -3.80
CA ALA A 121 3.29 5.82 -4.10
C ALA A 121 3.60 5.16 -5.45
N GLY A 122 3.95 5.96 -6.46
CA GLY A 122 4.31 5.43 -7.77
C GLY A 122 4.83 6.49 -8.74
N TYR A 123 5.78 6.10 -9.55
CA TYR A 123 6.38 6.97 -10.57
C TYR A 123 5.80 6.73 -11.96
N PRO A 124 5.66 7.82 -12.77
CA PRO A 124 6.00 9.21 -12.44
C PRO A 124 4.85 10.04 -11.86
N TRP A 125 3.64 9.48 -11.66
CA TRP A 125 2.41 10.26 -11.51
C TRP A 125 1.87 10.43 -10.10
N PHE A 126 2.32 9.63 -9.12
CA PHE A 126 1.82 9.73 -7.76
C PHE A 126 2.82 10.43 -6.84
N ALA A 127 2.27 11.20 -5.92
CA ALA A 127 2.99 11.78 -4.81
C ALA A 127 3.08 10.81 -3.61
N ASP A 128 3.22 11.35 -2.42
CA ASP A 128 3.16 10.59 -1.19
C ASP A 128 1.71 10.42 -0.71
N TRP A 129 1.25 9.18 -0.77
CA TRP A 129 -0.07 8.78 -0.33
C TRP A 129 0.04 7.97 0.96
N GLY A 130 -0.81 8.32 1.96
CA GLY A 130 -0.76 7.68 3.29
C GLY A 130 -1.11 6.20 3.27
N ARG A 131 -2.16 5.82 2.57
CA ARG A 131 -2.53 4.41 2.38
C ARG A 131 -1.35 3.61 1.81
N ASP A 132 -0.80 4.09 0.70
CA ASP A 132 0.30 3.45 -0.01
C ASP A 132 1.56 3.38 0.86
N ALA A 133 1.85 4.47 1.58
CA ALA A 133 2.97 4.52 2.50
C ALA A 133 2.84 3.48 3.63
N MET A 134 1.66 3.37 4.25
CA MET A 134 1.43 2.44 5.36
C MET A 134 1.45 0.97 4.90
N ILE A 135 0.88 0.66 3.74
CA ILE A 135 0.94 -0.68 3.14
C ILE A 135 2.39 -1.04 2.75
N SER A 136 3.11 -0.07 2.18
CA SER A 136 4.46 -0.31 1.65
C SER A 136 5.54 -0.35 2.73
N LEU A 137 5.35 0.32 3.87
CA LEU A 137 6.38 0.50 4.90
C LEU A 137 6.99 -0.82 5.40
N PRO A 138 6.23 -1.88 5.70
CA PRO A 138 6.82 -3.15 6.13
C PRO A 138 7.80 -3.74 5.10
N GLY A 139 7.48 -3.66 3.81
CA GLY A 139 8.34 -4.15 2.74
C GLY A 139 9.52 -3.21 2.45
N LEU A 140 9.24 -1.91 2.25
CA LEU A 140 10.28 -0.95 1.89
C LEU A 140 11.29 -0.70 3.01
N CYS A 141 10.84 -0.69 4.26
CA CYS A 141 11.66 -0.27 5.40
C CYS A 141 12.02 -1.42 6.34
N LEU A 142 11.05 -2.21 6.82
CA LEU A 142 11.32 -3.22 7.84
C LEU A 142 12.05 -4.43 7.27
N ALA A 143 11.62 -4.95 6.13
CA ALA A 143 12.29 -6.06 5.46
C ALA A 143 13.72 -5.71 5.00
N THR A 144 13.99 -4.44 4.74
CA THR A 144 15.29 -3.92 4.29
C THR A 144 16.19 -3.42 5.43
N GLY A 145 15.69 -3.42 6.68
CA GLY A 145 16.44 -2.96 7.85
C GLY A 145 16.56 -1.44 7.99
N ARG A 146 15.76 -0.67 7.25
CA ARG A 146 15.73 0.81 7.29
C ARG A 146 14.79 1.30 8.40
N HIS A 147 15.09 0.95 9.63
CA HIS A 147 14.24 1.20 10.79
C HIS A 147 14.11 2.70 11.14
N GLY A 148 15.16 3.48 10.90
CA GLY A 148 15.13 4.93 11.11
C GLY A 148 14.19 5.64 10.16
N GLU A 149 14.23 5.26 8.88
CA GLU A 149 13.31 5.78 7.86
C GLU A 149 11.86 5.33 8.12
N ALA A 150 11.66 4.09 8.60
CA ALA A 150 10.34 3.61 9.01
C ALA A 150 9.73 4.49 10.10
N LEU A 151 10.49 4.79 11.16
CA LEU A 151 10.03 5.68 12.23
C LEU A 151 9.76 7.09 11.72
N ALA A 152 10.63 7.61 10.86
CA ALA A 152 10.47 8.96 10.30
C ALA A 152 9.19 9.09 9.46
N VAL A 153 8.88 8.09 8.62
CA VAL A 153 7.61 8.04 7.86
C VAL A 153 6.42 7.96 8.80
N LEU A 154 6.40 6.99 9.72
CA LEU A 154 5.29 6.82 10.66
C LEU A 154 5.06 8.07 11.51
N ARG A 155 6.12 8.71 11.99
CA ARG A 155 6.02 9.94 12.76
C ARG A 155 5.42 11.08 11.93
N THR A 156 5.80 11.25 10.66
CA THR A 156 5.22 12.28 9.79
C THR A 156 3.69 12.14 9.73
N PHE A 157 3.18 10.93 9.54
CA PHE A 157 1.74 10.71 9.49
C PHE A 157 1.07 10.79 10.87
N ALA A 158 1.73 10.34 11.95
CA ALA A 158 1.22 10.47 13.32
C ALA A 158 1.05 11.93 13.75
N GLU A 159 2.01 12.80 13.41
CA GLU A 159 1.96 14.25 13.69
C GLU A 159 0.80 14.95 12.96
N HIS A 160 0.30 14.36 11.86
CA HIS A 160 -0.86 14.84 11.11
C HIS A 160 -2.15 14.05 11.40
N CYS A 161 -2.16 13.16 12.39
CA CYS A 161 -3.38 12.47 12.82
C CYS A 161 -4.37 13.48 13.41
N ARG A 162 -5.58 13.53 12.88
CA ARG A 162 -6.63 14.46 13.33
C ARG A 162 -7.98 13.74 13.40
N GLY A 163 -8.57 13.67 14.58
CA GLY A 163 -9.86 13.02 14.78
C GLY A 163 -9.85 11.55 14.32
N GLY A 164 -8.76 10.83 14.59
CA GLY A 164 -8.57 9.44 14.19
C GLY A 164 -8.33 9.23 12.69
N LEU A 165 -8.13 10.30 11.92
CA LEU A 165 -7.84 10.21 10.48
C LEU A 165 -6.35 10.48 10.23
N ILE A 166 -5.77 9.70 9.33
CA ILE A 166 -4.42 9.88 8.78
C ILE A 166 -4.57 10.49 7.37
N PRO A 167 -3.71 11.46 6.97
CA PRO A 167 -3.77 12.00 5.62
C PRO A 167 -3.68 10.90 4.56
N ASN A 168 -4.58 10.92 3.58
CA ASN A 168 -4.46 10.04 2.43
C ASN A 168 -3.42 10.55 1.43
N ARG A 169 -3.26 11.88 1.33
CA ARG A 169 -2.19 12.52 0.55
C ARG A 169 -1.85 13.88 1.13
N PHE A 170 -0.68 14.39 0.76
CA PHE A 170 -0.34 15.79 0.94
C PHE A 170 -0.37 16.51 -0.43
N ASP A 171 -0.83 17.73 -0.45
CA ASP A 171 -0.80 18.56 -1.64
C ASP A 171 0.66 18.90 -2.02
N ASP A 172 1.00 18.75 -3.30
CA ASP A 172 2.39 18.90 -3.75
C ASP A 172 2.92 20.35 -3.65
N ASN A 173 2.02 21.34 -3.73
CA ASN A 173 2.40 22.76 -3.73
C ASN A 173 2.28 23.36 -2.33
N THR A 174 1.21 23.05 -1.58
CA THR A 174 0.90 23.64 -0.28
C THR A 174 1.30 22.78 0.90
N SER A 175 1.55 21.47 0.68
CA SER A 175 1.72 20.45 1.71
C SER A 175 0.52 20.28 2.64
N GLU A 176 -0.67 20.77 2.24
CA GLU A 176 -1.89 20.58 3.01
C GLU A 176 -2.33 19.11 2.99
N PRO A 177 -2.73 18.55 4.14
CA PRO A 177 -3.17 17.17 4.22
C PRO A 177 -4.63 17.00 3.77
N TYR A 178 -4.90 15.95 2.98
CA TYR A 178 -6.23 15.48 2.60
C TYR A 178 -6.57 14.17 3.31
N TYR A 179 -7.78 14.05 3.86
CA TYR A 179 -8.19 12.94 4.74
C TYR A 179 -9.25 12.01 4.15
N ASN A 180 -9.46 11.97 2.85
CA ASN A 180 -10.48 11.18 2.17
C ASN A 180 -10.20 9.66 2.18
N THR A 181 -10.06 9.06 3.36
CA THR A 181 -9.74 7.65 3.50
C THR A 181 -10.27 7.07 4.82
N ALA A 182 -10.76 5.82 4.77
CA ALA A 182 -11.14 5.05 5.95
C ALA A 182 -10.19 3.88 6.22
N ASP A 183 -9.32 3.53 5.29
CA ASP A 183 -8.41 2.41 5.43
C ASP A 183 -6.99 2.82 5.85
N ALA A 184 -6.50 4.01 5.45
CA ALA A 184 -5.16 4.46 5.83
C ALA A 184 -4.92 4.51 7.35
N PRO A 185 -5.85 4.99 8.20
CA PRO A 185 -5.70 4.90 9.66
C PRO A 185 -5.57 3.47 10.17
N LEU A 186 -6.31 2.53 9.60
CA LEU A 186 -6.25 1.13 10.00
C LEU A 186 -4.94 0.45 9.52
N TRP A 187 -4.44 0.84 8.34
CA TRP A 187 -3.11 0.46 7.88
C TRP A 187 -1.99 1.09 8.72
N PHE A 188 -2.21 2.29 9.28
CA PHE A 188 -1.26 2.89 10.22
C PHE A 188 -1.14 2.07 11.51
N LEU A 189 -2.26 1.56 12.08
CA LEU A 189 -2.22 0.64 13.22
C LEU A 189 -1.36 -0.59 12.91
N HIS A 190 -1.54 -1.18 11.73
CA HIS A 190 -0.73 -2.30 11.26
C HIS A 190 0.75 -1.92 11.16
N ALA A 191 1.08 -0.85 10.43
CA ALA A 191 2.47 -0.46 10.19
C ALA A 191 3.21 -0.07 11.48
N ALA A 192 2.55 0.64 12.41
CA ALA A 192 3.12 1.05 13.70
C ALA A 192 3.40 -0.15 14.62
N THR A 193 2.49 -1.12 14.68
CA THR A 193 2.69 -2.33 15.47
C THR A 193 3.74 -3.26 14.86
N GLU A 194 3.79 -3.36 13.52
CA GLU A 194 4.86 -4.08 12.81
C GLU A 194 6.23 -3.43 13.01
N TYR A 195 6.30 -2.09 13.03
CA TYR A 195 7.53 -1.37 13.37
C TYR A 195 8.05 -1.80 14.76
N LEU A 196 7.21 -1.72 15.79
CA LEU A 196 7.61 -2.11 17.14
C LEU A 196 8.03 -3.60 17.19
N ARG A 197 7.28 -4.48 16.54
CA ARG A 197 7.59 -5.92 16.49
C ARG A 197 8.94 -6.20 15.81
N ALA A 198 9.25 -5.50 14.73
CA ALA A 198 10.47 -5.72 13.96
C ALA A 198 11.72 -5.11 14.59
N THR A 199 11.56 -4.00 15.33
CA THR A 199 12.68 -3.21 15.86
C THR A 199 12.90 -3.38 17.35
N GLY A 200 11.85 -3.68 18.12
CA GLY A 200 11.87 -3.60 19.58
C GLY A 200 11.98 -2.18 20.13
N ASP A 201 11.89 -1.14 19.29
CA ASP A 201 11.99 0.27 19.68
C ASP A 201 10.74 0.74 20.42
N ARG A 202 10.68 0.36 21.67
CA ARG A 202 9.59 0.71 22.58
C ARG A 202 9.50 2.22 22.82
N GLU A 203 10.64 2.88 23.00
CA GLU A 203 10.70 4.32 23.27
C GLU A 203 10.16 5.13 22.08
N GLY A 204 10.60 4.81 20.86
CA GLY A 204 10.12 5.46 19.64
C GLY A 204 8.62 5.24 19.43
N PHE A 205 8.11 4.03 19.70
CA PHE A 205 6.69 3.71 19.58
C PHE A 205 5.85 4.54 20.59
N GLU A 206 6.17 4.49 21.88
CA GLU A 206 5.41 5.19 22.93
C GLU A 206 5.48 6.72 22.76
N ARG A 207 6.61 7.24 22.34
CA ARG A 207 6.81 8.68 22.17
C ARG A 207 6.08 9.25 20.95
N TRP A 208 6.03 8.53 19.84
CA TRP A 208 5.64 9.08 18.55
C TRP A 208 4.40 8.45 17.92
N LEU A 209 4.10 7.19 18.22
CA LEU A 209 3.11 6.40 17.47
C LEU A 209 1.91 6.00 18.32
N GLU A 210 2.10 5.65 19.57
CA GLU A 210 1.04 5.11 20.45
C GLU A 210 -0.14 6.07 20.58
N GLY A 211 0.13 7.38 20.75
CA GLY A 211 -0.92 8.40 20.84
C GLY A 211 -1.82 8.43 19.60
N ALA A 212 -1.23 8.41 18.41
CA ALA A 212 -2.01 8.36 17.16
C ALA A 212 -2.79 7.04 17.02
N CYS A 213 -2.20 5.90 17.42
CA CYS A 213 -2.89 4.62 17.42
C CYS A 213 -4.14 4.64 18.32
N LEU A 214 -4.03 5.22 19.51
CA LEU A 214 -5.16 5.33 20.45
C LEU A 214 -6.22 6.31 19.95
N ASP A 215 -5.81 7.45 19.37
CA ASP A 215 -6.72 8.43 18.75
C ASP A 215 -7.55 7.80 17.62
N ILE A 216 -6.92 6.99 16.77
CA ILE A 216 -7.61 6.23 15.71
C ILE A 216 -8.66 5.30 16.32
N VAL A 217 -8.28 4.51 17.33
CA VAL A 217 -9.20 3.56 17.97
C VAL A 217 -10.40 4.28 18.61
N GLU A 218 -10.15 5.37 19.34
CA GLU A 218 -11.20 6.15 20.00
C GLU A 218 -12.20 6.71 18.99
N HIS A 219 -11.72 7.37 17.95
CA HIS A 219 -12.58 8.00 16.95
C HIS A 219 -13.31 6.98 16.07
N TYR A 220 -12.72 5.84 15.75
CA TYR A 220 -13.42 4.79 15.02
C TYR A 220 -14.52 4.14 15.86
N ARG A 221 -14.35 4.05 17.19
CA ARG A 221 -15.41 3.60 18.13
C ARG A 221 -16.53 4.64 18.26
N ALA A 222 -16.18 5.90 18.47
CA ALA A 222 -17.15 6.97 18.70
C ALA A 222 -17.84 7.46 17.42
N GLY A 223 -17.14 7.38 16.31
CA GLY A 223 -17.48 7.96 15.02
C GLY A 223 -16.66 9.20 14.72
N THR A 224 -16.20 9.29 13.48
CA THR A 224 -15.47 10.44 12.93
C THR A 224 -16.01 10.78 11.55
N SER A 225 -15.69 11.96 11.05
CA SER A 225 -16.12 12.41 9.72
C SER A 225 -14.92 12.93 8.93
N VAL A 226 -14.83 12.48 7.69
CA VAL A 226 -13.94 13.06 6.70
C VAL A 226 -14.39 14.50 6.43
N PRO A 227 -13.47 15.49 6.36
CA PRO A 227 -13.83 16.87 6.06
C PRO A 227 -14.63 16.97 4.76
N ALA A 228 -15.60 17.88 4.74
CA ALA A 228 -16.43 18.11 3.53
C ALA A 228 -15.61 18.61 2.34
N SER A 229 -14.51 19.32 2.57
CA SER A 229 -13.50 19.69 1.57
C SER A 229 -12.83 18.49 0.91
N ASP A 230 -12.81 17.34 1.59
CA ASP A 230 -12.14 16.11 1.19
C ASP A 230 -13.15 15.02 0.80
N ASP A 231 -14.22 15.39 0.12
CA ASP A 231 -15.37 14.57 -0.30
C ASP A 231 -16.35 14.18 0.84
N GLY A 232 -16.03 14.43 2.10
CA GLY A 232 -16.90 14.14 3.24
C GLY A 232 -17.03 12.64 3.53
N GLY A 233 -18.00 12.32 4.37
CA GLY A 233 -18.34 10.95 4.73
C GLY A 233 -18.08 10.64 6.22
N THR A 234 -18.86 9.73 6.77
CA THR A 234 -18.75 9.30 8.17
C THR A 234 -18.10 7.93 8.25
N ILE A 235 -17.27 7.73 9.25
CA ILE A 235 -16.63 6.45 9.57
C ILE A 235 -16.95 6.13 11.02
N ARG A 236 -17.50 4.97 11.31
CA ARG A 236 -17.81 4.56 12.68
C ARG A 236 -17.92 3.06 12.85
N MET A 237 -17.65 2.59 14.04
CA MET A 237 -18.02 1.26 14.46
C MET A 237 -19.56 1.20 14.71
N ASP A 238 -20.23 0.21 14.12
CA ASP A 238 -21.64 -0.06 14.44
C ASP A 238 -21.73 -0.77 15.81
N PRO A 239 -22.38 -0.19 16.82
CA PRO A 239 -22.44 -0.81 18.14
C PRO A 239 -23.22 -2.14 18.21
N ARG A 240 -23.98 -2.47 17.14
CA ARG A 240 -24.76 -3.73 17.08
C ARG A 240 -23.91 -4.95 16.73
N ASP A 241 -22.82 -4.74 16.00
CA ASP A 241 -21.95 -5.83 15.54
C ASP A 241 -20.45 -5.49 15.57
N TYR A 242 -20.08 -4.28 16.02
CA TYR A 242 -18.70 -3.80 16.18
C TYR A 242 -17.89 -3.69 14.87
N LEU A 243 -18.53 -3.85 13.71
CA LEU A 243 -17.91 -3.72 12.40
C LEU A 243 -17.82 -2.24 11.97
N ILE A 244 -16.82 -1.91 11.17
CA ILE A 244 -16.66 -0.55 10.66
C ILE A 244 -17.60 -0.31 9.49
N ALA A 245 -18.42 0.73 9.62
CA ALA A 245 -19.21 1.30 8.55
C ALA A 245 -18.58 2.61 8.08
N ALA A 246 -18.45 2.83 6.79
CA ALA A 246 -17.80 3.99 6.21
C ALA A 246 -18.49 4.48 4.92
N GLY A 247 -18.52 5.80 4.77
CA GLY A 247 -18.90 6.48 3.55
C GLY A 247 -20.39 6.47 3.21
N SER A 248 -20.68 6.88 2.00
CA SER A 248 -22.00 6.93 1.36
C SER A 248 -21.86 6.62 -0.14
N GLU A 249 -22.94 6.59 -0.89
CA GLU A 249 -22.92 6.45 -2.35
C GLU A 249 -22.11 7.53 -3.07
N ALA A 250 -21.91 8.68 -2.42
CA ALA A 250 -21.16 9.81 -2.98
C ALA A 250 -19.68 9.83 -2.62
N THR A 251 -19.17 8.84 -1.86
CA THR A 251 -17.79 8.85 -1.33
C THR A 251 -16.98 7.63 -1.78
N GLN A 252 -15.65 7.78 -1.80
CA GLN A 252 -14.69 6.69 -2.02
C GLN A 252 -13.63 6.73 -0.93
N LEU A 253 -13.85 5.96 0.14
CA LEU A 253 -12.99 5.97 1.32
C LEU A 253 -12.12 4.71 1.46
N THR A 254 -12.17 3.80 0.49
CA THR A 254 -11.31 2.60 0.44
C THR A 254 -10.32 2.69 -0.71
N TRP A 255 -9.39 1.72 -0.81
CA TRP A 255 -8.40 1.70 -1.88
C TRP A 255 -8.99 1.54 -3.30
N MET A 256 -10.23 1.07 -3.42
CA MET A 256 -10.95 1.00 -4.70
C MET A 256 -11.71 2.33 -4.95
N ASP A 257 -10.99 3.41 -5.16
CA ASP A 257 -11.48 4.78 -5.10
C ASP A 257 -11.56 5.50 -6.46
N ALA A 258 -11.50 4.76 -7.57
CA ALA A 258 -11.58 5.35 -8.90
C ALA A 258 -12.89 6.11 -9.13
N ARG A 259 -12.75 7.39 -9.51
CA ARG A 259 -13.85 8.31 -9.81
C ARG A 259 -13.48 9.20 -10.98
N ARG A 260 -14.44 9.47 -11.86
CA ARG A 260 -14.30 10.42 -12.95
C ARG A 260 -15.65 11.05 -13.32
N ASP A 261 -15.65 12.35 -13.59
CA ASP A 261 -16.83 13.11 -14.02
C ASP A 261 -18.06 12.89 -13.11
N GLY A 262 -17.81 12.79 -11.80
CA GLY A 262 -18.86 12.51 -10.80
C GLY A 262 -19.30 11.06 -10.70
N VAL A 263 -18.81 10.16 -11.58
CA VAL A 263 -19.13 8.72 -11.55
C VAL A 263 -18.17 7.97 -10.64
N ILE A 264 -18.72 7.26 -9.66
CA ILE A 264 -18.02 6.31 -8.81
C ILE A 264 -18.14 4.93 -9.45
N PHE A 265 -17.03 4.36 -9.90
CA PHE A 265 -17.07 3.09 -10.63
C PHE A 265 -17.20 1.88 -9.71
N THR A 266 -16.69 1.97 -8.50
CA THR A 266 -16.68 0.86 -7.53
C THR A 266 -17.18 1.36 -6.17
N PRO A 267 -18.51 1.54 -5.99
CA PRO A 267 -19.04 2.02 -4.72
C PRO A 267 -18.81 0.99 -3.61
N ARG A 268 -18.08 1.41 -2.57
CA ARG A 268 -17.69 0.55 -1.44
C ARG A 268 -18.08 1.10 -0.08
N HIS A 269 -19.10 1.95 -0.04
CA HIS A 269 -19.72 2.40 1.19
C HIS A 269 -20.46 1.25 1.90
N GLY A 270 -20.82 1.46 3.16
CA GLY A 270 -21.38 0.44 4.04
C GLY A 270 -20.30 -0.17 4.93
N LYS A 271 -20.25 -1.49 5.05
CA LYS A 271 -19.23 -2.20 5.84
C LYS A 271 -18.32 -3.01 4.91
N PRO A 272 -17.22 -2.45 4.39
CA PRO A 272 -16.24 -3.18 3.61
C PRO A 272 -15.53 -4.25 4.45
N VAL A 273 -15.28 -5.41 3.85
CA VAL A 273 -14.71 -6.57 4.56
C VAL A 273 -13.30 -6.31 5.05
N GLU A 274 -12.48 -5.62 4.23
CA GLU A 274 -11.10 -5.30 4.60
C GLU A 274 -11.02 -4.29 5.73
N LEU A 275 -11.92 -3.30 5.81
CA LEU A 275 -11.93 -2.37 6.94
C LEU A 275 -12.18 -3.10 8.26
N SER A 276 -13.11 -4.05 8.25
CA SER A 276 -13.41 -4.85 9.45
C SER A 276 -12.26 -5.81 9.80
N ALA A 277 -11.58 -6.36 8.80
CA ALA A 277 -10.41 -7.21 8.98
C ALA A 277 -9.22 -6.42 9.58
N LEU A 278 -8.93 -5.25 9.03
CA LEU A 278 -7.90 -4.34 9.53
C LEU A 278 -8.22 -3.81 10.93
N TRP A 279 -9.49 -3.46 11.18
CA TRP A 279 -9.95 -3.03 12.49
C TRP A 279 -9.69 -4.10 13.56
N ARG A 280 -10.14 -5.34 13.32
CA ARG A 280 -9.84 -6.45 14.22
C ARG A 280 -8.35 -6.65 14.42
N HIS A 281 -7.58 -6.67 13.33
CA HIS A 281 -6.15 -6.87 13.38
C HIS A 281 -5.47 -5.76 14.20
N GLY A 282 -5.80 -4.49 13.93
CA GLY A 282 -5.24 -3.33 14.64
C GLY A 282 -5.53 -3.36 16.14
N LEU A 283 -6.77 -3.68 16.53
CA LEU A 283 -7.15 -3.84 17.94
C LEU A 283 -6.34 -4.92 18.65
N MET A 284 -6.22 -6.10 18.04
CA MET A 284 -5.50 -7.24 18.62
C MET A 284 -3.99 -7.01 18.68
N ALA A 285 -3.42 -6.41 17.63
CA ALA A 285 -2.00 -6.07 17.59
C ALA A 285 -1.67 -5.00 18.66
N LEU A 286 -2.49 -3.95 18.75
CA LEU A 286 -2.31 -2.90 19.75
C LEU A 286 -2.48 -3.45 21.19
N ALA A 287 -3.46 -4.35 21.43
CA ALA A 287 -3.63 -5.04 22.69
C ALA A 287 -2.41 -5.88 23.11
N GLY A 288 -1.60 -6.31 22.16
CA GLY A 288 -0.35 -7.04 22.40
C GLY A 288 0.82 -6.14 22.79
N VAL A 289 0.71 -4.82 22.58
CA VAL A 289 1.85 -3.89 22.74
C VAL A 289 1.63 -2.79 23.75
N VAL A 290 0.41 -2.36 24.05
CA VAL A 290 0.14 -1.34 25.08
C VAL A 290 0.50 -1.86 26.49
N ARG A 291 1.01 -0.97 27.35
CA ARG A 291 1.41 -1.34 28.73
C ARG A 291 0.25 -1.38 29.71
N ASP A 292 -0.78 -0.57 29.48
CA ASP A 292 -1.97 -0.57 30.34
C ASP A 292 -2.76 -1.87 30.17
N GLY A 293 -2.76 -2.68 31.21
CA GLY A 293 -3.41 -4.00 31.19
C GLY A 293 -4.93 -3.94 31.06
N ALA A 294 -5.58 -2.88 31.58
CA ALA A 294 -7.02 -2.71 31.44
C ALA A 294 -7.38 -2.32 30.01
N LEU A 295 -6.62 -1.40 29.41
CA LEU A 295 -6.74 -1.04 28.01
C LEU A 295 -6.49 -2.24 27.10
N ALA A 296 -5.42 -3.01 27.34
CA ALA A 296 -5.12 -4.21 26.58
C ALA A 296 -6.26 -5.24 26.62
N ALA A 297 -6.91 -5.42 27.78
CA ALA A 297 -8.06 -6.30 27.93
C ALA A 297 -9.30 -5.79 27.17
N ASP A 298 -9.58 -4.49 27.23
CA ASP A 298 -10.69 -3.86 26.48
C ASP A 298 -10.49 -4.01 24.95
N LEU A 299 -9.32 -3.66 24.44
CA LEU A 299 -8.97 -3.80 23.02
C LEU A 299 -9.12 -5.27 22.55
N ARG A 300 -8.64 -6.21 23.36
CA ARG A 300 -8.76 -7.65 23.03
C ARG A 300 -10.21 -8.10 23.00
N SER A 301 -11.01 -7.72 24.01
CA SER A 301 -12.43 -8.06 24.08
C SER A 301 -13.19 -7.52 22.86
N LEU A 302 -12.92 -6.26 22.50
CA LEU A 302 -13.50 -5.65 21.30
C LEU A 302 -13.06 -6.39 20.02
N GLY A 303 -11.77 -6.69 19.86
CA GLY A 303 -11.25 -7.44 18.72
C GLY A 303 -11.87 -8.83 18.58
N GLU A 304 -12.15 -9.52 19.68
CA GLU A 304 -12.85 -10.80 19.69
C GLU A 304 -14.32 -10.66 19.24
N ALA A 305 -15.01 -9.62 19.71
CA ALA A 305 -16.39 -9.31 19.31
C ALA A 305 -16.49 -8.99 17.81
N VAL A 306 -15.54 -8.19 17.27
CA VAL A 306 -15.40 -7.94 15.82
C VAL A 306 -15.20 -9.26 15.08
N GLY A 307 -14.30 -10.13 15.54
CA GLY A 307 -14.05 -11.42 14.92
C GLY A 307 -15.27 -12.34 14.87
N ALA A 308 -16.04 -12.40 15.96
CA ALA A 308 -17.29 -13.15 16.00
C ALA A 308 -18.32 -12.61 14.99
N SER A 309 -18.42 -11.29 14.88
CA SER A 309 -19.29 -10.63 13.90
C SER A 309 -18.86 -10.86 12.46
N MET A 310 -17.56 -10.81 12.18
CA MET A 310 -17.04 -11.10 10.83
C MET A 310 -17.43 -12.51 10.39
N ARG A 311 -17.24 -13.52 11.22
CA ARG A 311 -17.65 -14.91 10.88
C ARG A 311 -19.14 -15.04 10.62
N ARG A 312 -19.97 -14.38 11.43
CA ARG A 312 -21.42 -14.47 11.32
C ARG A 312 -22.00 -13.67 10.16
N ARG A 313 -21.42 -12.50 9.85
CA ARG A 313 -22.02 -11.54 8.91
C ARG A 313 -21.41 -11.60 7.52
N PHE A 314 -20.09 -11.82 7.42
CA PHE A 314 -19.41 -11.82 6.13
C PHE A 314 -19.27 -13.19 5.51
N TYR A 315 -19.10 -14.26 6.30
CA TYR A 315 -18.88 -15.57 5.70
C TYR A 315 -20.19 -16.16 5.16
N SER A 316 -20.15 -16.55 3.88
CA SER A 316 -21.24 -17.25 3.19
C SER A 316 -20.85 -18.69 2.92
N GLU A 317 -21.55 -19.63 3.55
CA GLU A 317 -21.36 -21.07 3.30
C GLU A 317 -21.68 -21.42 1.84
N GLU A 318 -22.68 -20.77 1.24
CA GLU A 318 -23.07 -20.97 -0.16
C GLU A 318 -21.97 -20.57 -1.14
N MET A 319 -21.31 -19.40 -0.91
CA MET A 319 -20.24 -18.91 -1.75
C MET A 319 -18.88 -19.54 -1.42
N GLY A 320 -18.73 -20.12 -0.23
CA GLY A 320 -17.47 -20.60 0.31
C GLY A 320 -16.44 -19.46 0.55
N CYS A 321 -16.91 -18.22 0.67
CA CYS A 321 -16.06 -17.06 0.86
C CYS A 321 -16.78 -15.91 1.57
N LEU A 322 -16.14 -14.75 1.68
CA LEU A 322 -16.73 -13.58 2.32
C LEU A 322 -17.46 -12.70 1.31
N TYR A 323 -18.57 -12.10 1.74
CA TYR A 323 -19.15 -10.95 1.06
C TYR A 323 -18.13 -9.82 1.01
N ASP A 324 -18.09 -9.09 -0.10
CA ASP A 324 -17.16 -7.98 -0.27
C ASP A 324 -17.46 -6.81 0.68
N ARG A 325 -18.75 -6.52 0.86
CA ARG A 325 -19.25 -5.53 1.82
C ARG A 325 -20.66 -5.89 2.30
N LEU A 326 -21.07 -5.30 3.42
CA LEU A 326 -22.45 -5.31 3.84
C LEU A 326 -23.07 -3.94 3.57
N VAL A 327 -24.31 -3.95 3.12
CA VAL A 327 -25.12 -2.72 2.88
C VAL A 327 -26.44 -2.82 3.64
N PRO A 328 -27.06 -1.70 4.01
CA PRO A 328 -28.43 -1.73 4.55
C PRO A 328 -29.39 -2.39 3.57
N ARG A 329 -30.33 -3.20 4.07
CA ARG A 329 -31.33 -3.87 3.22
C ARG A 329 -32.18 -2.87 2.43
N GLU A 330 -32.50 -1.73 3.03
CA GLU A 330 -33.27 -0.67 2.40
C GLU A 330 -32.50 -0.01 1.26
N GLU A 331 -31.19 0.13 1.41
CA GLU A 331 -30.31 0.63 0.34
C GLU A 331 -30.17 -0.38 -0.80
N ALA A 332 -30.08 -1.69 -0.48
CA ALA A 332 -30.15 -2.75 -1.49
C ALA A 332 -31.47 -2.75 -2.26
N ALA A 333 -32.51 -2.10 -1.72
CA ALA A 333 -33.83 -1.89 -2.33
C ALA A 333 -34.02 -0.43 -2.85
N GLY A 334 -32.94 0.41 -2.84
CA GLY A 334 -32.99 1.81 -3.30
C GLY A 334 -33.33 2.86 -2.25
N GLY A 335 -33.25 2.54 -0.95
CA GLY A 335 -33.42 3.48 0.18
C GLY A 335 -32.10 4.04 0.70
N ALA A 336 -32.15 5.15 1.45
CA ALA A 336 -30.97 5.78 2.07
C ALA A 336 -30.96 5.57 3.59
N GLY A 337 -29.79 5.27 4.16
CA GLY A 337 -29.56 5.25 5.62
C GLY A 337 -28.87 4.00 6.14
N TRP A 338 -28.29 4.10 7.35
CA TRP A 338 -27.57 3.00 8.03
C TRP A 338 -28.39 2.32 9.10
N GLU A 339 -29.68 2.64 9.17
CA GLU A 339 -30.63 1.99 10.06
C GLU A 339 -31.29 0.82 9.33
N GLY A 340 -31.38 -0.31 9.98
CA GLY A 340 -31.97 -1.50 9.37
C GLY A 340 -31.08 -2.74 9.40
N GLU A 341 -31.52 -3.76 8.69
CA GLU A 341 -30.79 -5.03 8.54
C GLU A 341 -29.73 -4.90 7.45
N TRP A 342 -28.53 -5.39 7.73
CA TRP A 342 -27.41 -5.41 6.77
C TRP A 342 -27.42 -6.71 5.96
N VAL A 343 -27.23 -6.58 4.65
CA VAL A 343 -27.17 -7.71 3.70
C VAL A 343 -25.82 -7.73 2.97
N GLY A 344 -25.35 -8.93 2.65
CA GLY A 344 -24.06 -9.11 1.99
C GLY A 344 -24.13 -8.90 0.49
N VAL A 345 -23.18 -8.14 -0.07
CA VAL A 345 -22.96 -7.99 -1.52
C VAL A 345 -22.17 -9.21 -2.02
N ARG A 346 -22.73 -9.92 -2.99
CA ARG A 346 -22.24 -11.24 -3.44
C ARG A 346 -21.13 -11.19 -4.48
N GLU A 347 -20.57 -10.03 -4.76
CA GLU A 347 -19.43 -9.91 -5.67
C GLU A 347 -18.19 -10.59 -5.07
N VAL A 348 -17.50 -11.40 -5.85
CA VAL A 348 -16.21 -11.94 -5.45
C VAL A 348 -15.13 -10.96 -5.84
N ARG A 349 -14.52 -10.35 -4.81
CA ARG A 349 -13.45 -9.36 -4.91
C ARG A 349 -12.27 -9.77 -4.03
N PRO A 350 -11.06 -9.24 -4.26
CA PRO A 350 -9.85 -9.67 -3.56
C PRO A 350 -9.77 -9.21 -2.10
N ASN A 351 -10.55 -8.21 -1.69
CA ASN A 351 -10.48 -7.55 -0.38
C ASN A 351 -10.58 -8.54 0.81
N GLN A 352 -11.29 -9.62 0.63
CA GLN A 352 -11.40 -10.70 1.62
C GLN A 352 -10.07 -11.40 1.95
N ILE A 353 -9.02 -11.22 1.13
CA ILE A 353 -7.68 -11.76 1.39
C ILE A 353 -7.17 -11.25 2.73
N PHE A 354 -7.42 -9.97 3.05
CA PHE A 354 -6.93 -9.34 4.28
C PHE A 354 -7.56 -9.95 5.55
N ALA A 355 -8.76 -10.51 5.46
CA ALA A 355 -9.35 -11.27 6.56
C ALA A 355 -8.60 -12.58 6.87
N VAL A 356 -7.72 -13.04 5.96
CA VAL A 356 -6.93 -14.27 6.11
C VAL A 356 -5.44 -13.98 6.26
N SER A 357 -4.87 -13.04 5.48
CA SER A 357 -3.43 -12.76 5.46
C SER A 357 -2.93 -12.03 6.70
N LEU A 358 -3.74 -11.17 7.30
CA LEU A 358 -3.37 -10.47 8.53
C LEU A 358 -3.23 -11.44 9.70
N GLU A 359 -2.26 -11.18 10.60
CA GLU A 359 -1.89 -12.08 11.69
C GLU A 359 -3.08 -12.45 12.58
N HIS A 360 -3.92 -11.48 12.92
CA HIS A 360 -5.09 -11.69 13.75
C HIS A 360 -6.35 -11.94 12.90
N SER A 361 -6.33 -12.98 12.07
CA SER A 361 -7.50 -13.42 11.30
C SER A 361 -8.70 -13.74 12.21
N ALA A 362 -9.89 -13.36 11.75
CA ALA A 362 -11.15 -13.73 12.42
C ALA A 362 -11.63 -15.13 12.06
N LEU A 363 -11.21 -15.67 10.93
CA LEU A 363 -11.75 -16.89 10.33
C LEU A 363 -11.18 -18.15 10.97
N THR A 364 -11.96 -19.24 10.93
CA THR A 364 -11.40 -20.56 11.20
C THR A 364 -10.44 -20.95 10.08
N LYS A 365 -9.62 -21.96 10.34
CA LYS A 365 -8.67 -22.46 9.34
C LYS A 365 -9.38 -22.96 8.08
N GLU A 366 -10.51 -23.61 8.26
CA GLU A 366 -11.35 -24.16 7.18
C GLU A 366 -11.97 -23.02 6.35
N GLN A 367 -12.53 -22.01 7.01
CA GLN A 367 -13.06 -20.81 6.33
C GLN A 367 -11.97 -20.06 5.58
N GLY A 368 -10.79 -19.89 6.20
CA GLY A 368 -9.63 -19.25 5.55
C GLY A 368 -9.18 -20.02 4.30
N ARG A 369 -9.13 -21.36 4.35
CA ARG A 369 -8.82 -22.20 3.19
C ARG A 369 -9.85 -22.06 2.07
N ALA A 370 -11.14 -22.02 2.42
CA ALA A 370 -12.20 -21.81 1.45
C ALA A 370 -12.08 -20.45 0.75
N VAL A 371 -11.82 -19.39 1.50
CA VAL A 371 -11.56 -18.04 0.95
C VAL A 371 -10.36 -18.05 0.00
N VAL A 372 -9.21 -18.58 0.43
CA VAL A 372 -8.00 -18.69 -0.41
C VAL A 372 -8.28 -19.48 -1.68
N LYS A 373 -9.03 -20.59 -1.59
CA LYS A 373 -9.42 -21.40 -2.74
C LYS A 373 -10.22 -20.57 -3.75
N VAL A 374 -11.30 -19.92 -3.30
CA VAL A 374 -12.17 -19.11 -4.18
C VAL A 374 -11.40 -17.98 -4.84
N VAL A 375 -10.57 -17.26 -4.10
CA VAL A 375 -9.76 -16.17 -4.67
C VAL A 375 -8.75 -16.70 -5.69
N ARG A 376 -8.11 -17.83 -5.42
CA ARG A 376 -7.18 -18.45 -6.39
C ARG A 376 -7.89 -18.91 -7.67
N GLU A 377 -9.03 -19.53 -7.55
CA GLU A 377 -9.77 -20.08 -8.69
C GLU A 377 -10.40 -18.99 -9.56
N ARG A 378 -10.86 -17.90 -8.96
CA ARG A 378 -11.67 -16.88 -9.65
C ARG A 378 -10.90 -15.61 -9.99
N LEU A 379 -9.92 -15.22 -9.17
CA LEU A 379 -9.29 -13.91 -9.28
C LEU A 379 -7.79 -13.96 -9.61
N LEU A 380 -7.08 -15.07 -9.31
CA LEU A 380 -5.64 -15.15 -9.55
C LEU A 380 -5.33 -15.07 -11.04
N THR A 381 -4.36 -14.24 -11.38
CA THR A 381 -3.75 -14.15 -12.72
C THR A 381 -2.26 -14.39 -12.64
N ARG A 382 -1.57 -14.32 -13.77
CA ARG A 382 -0.12 -14.48 -13.82
C ARG A 382 0.63 -13.41 -13.01
N HIS A 383 0.21 -12.13 -13.08
CA HIS A 383 0.96 -11.02 -12.50
C HIS A 383 0.21 -10.27 -11.37
N GLY A 384 -0.91 -10.80 -10.91
CA GLY A 384 -1.68 -10.13 -9.86
C GLY A 384 -2.98 -10.85 -9.52
N VAL A 385 -3.83 -10.15 -8.78
CA VAL A 385 -5.17 -10.63 -8.42
C VAL A 385 -6.21 -9.68 -9.00
N ARG A 386 -7.19 -10.20 -9.72
CA ARG A 386 -8.29 -9.43 -10.30
C ARG A 386 -9.09 -8.72 -9.22
N THR A 387 -9.52 -7.52 -9.51
CA THR A 387 -10.35 -6.70 -8.62
C THR A 387 -11.82 -7.08 -8.62
N LEU A 388 -12.26 -7.84 -9.63
CA LEU A 388 -13.59 -8.40 -9.74
C LEU A 388 -13.53 -9.74 -10.49
N ASP A 389 -14.42 -10.67 -10.12
CA ASP A 389 -14.60 -11.93 -10.79
C ASP A 389 -15.07 -11.74 -12.25
N PRO A 390 -14.45 -12.43 -13.23
CA PRO A 390 -14.90 -12.38 -14.62
C PRO A 390 -16.37 -12.74 -14.86
N ALA A 391 -16.98 -13.54 -13.99
CA ALA A 391 -18.40 -13.88 -14.09
C ALA A 391 -19.34 -12.78 -13.56
N ALA A 392 -18.84 -11.74 -12.93
CA ALA A 392 -19.66 -10.67 -12.38
C ALA A 392 -20.13 -9.69 -13.45
N ALA A 393 -21.35 -9.17 -13.28
CA ALA A 393 -21.84 -8.07 -14.09
C ALA A 393 -20.93 -6.85 -13.93
N GLY A 394 -20.56 -6.20 -15.03
CA GLY A 394 -19.68 -5.04 -15.01
C GLY A 394 -18.17 -5.37 -15.01
N TYR A 395 -17.77 -6.64 -15.09
CA TYR A 395 -16.37 -7.01 -15.27
C TYR A 395 -15.75 -6.34 -16.50
N ARG A 396 -14.57 -5.77 -16.30
CA ARG A 396 -13.77 -5.09 -17.33
C ARG A 396 -12.32 -5.54 -17.19
N GLY A 397 -11.94 -6.58 -17.93
CA GLY A 397 -10.63 -7.23 -17.82
C GLY A 397 -9.49 -6.47 -18.54
N ARG A 398 -9.77 -5.43 -19.32
CA ARG A 398 -8.74 -4.67 -20.06
C ARG A 398 -8.64 -3.23 -19.55
N PHE A 399 -7.41 -2.83 -19.18
CA PHE A 399 -7.09 -1.45 -18.83
C PHE A 399 -6.71 -0.69 -20.11
N ALA A 400 -7.74 -0.27 -20.87
CA ALA A 400 -7.57 0.31 -22.21
C ALA A 400 -8.64 1.35 -22.51
N GLY A 401 -8.45 2.08 -23.60
CA GLY A 401 -9.35 3.15 -24.05
C GLY A 401 -8.93 4.52 -23.51
N GLY A 402 -9.86 5.48 -23.50
CA GLY A 402 -9.67 6.81 -22.93
C GLY A 402 -9.60 6.77 -21.39
N MET A 403 -9.53 7.94 -20.76
CA MET A 403 -9.43 8.03 -19.30
C MET A 403 -10.65 7.43 -18.59
N PHE A 404 -11.85 7.69 -19.10
CA PHE A 404 -13.08 7.20 -18.49
C PHE A 404 -13.14 5.66 -18.53
N GLU A 405 -12.81 5.05 -19.66
CA GLU A 405 -12.80 3.60 -19.82
C GLU A 405 -11.75 2.94 -18.93
N ARG A 406 -10.56 3.54 -18.82
CA ARG A 406 -9.49 3.04 -17.93
C ARG A 406 -9.89 3.13 -16.46
N ASP A 407 -10.42 4.27 -16.00
CA ASP A 407 -10.89 4.43 -14.63
C ASP A 407 -12.06 3.50 -14.32
N ALA A 408 -12.95 3.27 -15.31
CA ALA A 408 -14.04 2.30 -15.18
C ALA A 408 -13.56 0.84 -15.09
N ALA A 409 -12.37 0.51 -15.60
CA ALA A 409 -11.77 -0.82 -15.49
C ALA A 409 -10.90 -0.99 -14.24
N TYR A 410 -10.42 0.12 -13.66
CA TYR A 410 -9.34 0.17 -12.67
C TYR A 410 -9.56 -0.71 -11.44
N HIS A 411 -10.81 -0.81 -10.96
CA HIS A 411 -11.20 -1.71 -9.88
C HIS A 411 -12.36 -2.65 -10.26
N MET A 412 -12.57 -2.84 -11.56
CA MET A 412 -13.68 -3.66 -12.09
C MET A 412 -13.20 -4.83 -12.95
N GLY A 413 -11.97 -5.30 -12.70
CA GLY A 413 -11.46 -6.49 -13.41
C GLY A 413 -9.95 -6.50 -13.60
N THR A 414 -9.26 -5.36 -13.59
CA THR A 414 -7.79 -5.30 -13.67
C THR A 414 -7.13 -6.12 -12.56
N ALA A 415 -5.96 -6.66 -12.85
CA ALA A 415 -5.16 -7.45 -11.92
C ALA A 415 -4.09 -6.56 -11.26
N TRP A 416 -4.07 -6.57 -9.93
CA TRP A 416 -3.15 -5.76 -9.14
C TRP A 416 -2.02 -6.61 -8.55
N PRO A 417 -0.76 -6.32 -8.87
CA PRO A 417 0.40 -7.05 -8.35
C PRO A 417 0.49 -7.06 -6.84
N TRP A 418 0.21 -5.92 -6.18
CA TRP A 418 0.33 -5.80 -4.73
C TRP A 418 -0.60 -6.72 -3.93
N LEU A 419 -1.67 -7.23 -4.53
CA LEU A 419 -2.61 -8.18 -3.91
C LEU A 419 -2.12 -9.63 -3.98
N LEU A 420 -1.21 -9.95 -4.89
CA LEU A 420 -0.71 -11.32 -5.04
C LEU A 420 0.12 -11.77 -3.83
N PRO A 421 1.03 -10.94 -3.27
CA PRO A 421 1.76 -11.32 -2.07
C PRO A 421 0.87 -11.55 -0.84
N PRO A 422 -0.11 -10.70 -0.48
CA PRO A 422 -1.08 -11.02 0.57
C PRO A 422 -1.85 -12.33 0.33
N LEU A 423 -2.19 -12.67 -0.92
CA LEU A 423 -2.79 -13.97 -1.24
C LEU A 423 -1.82 -15.13 -0.97
N ALA A 424 -0.55 -14.97 -1.32
CA ALA A 424 0.49 -15.96 -1.03
C ALA A 424 0.72 -16.11 0.50
N GLU A 425 0.70 -15.01 1.24
CA GLU A 425 0.75 -15.03 2.71
C GLU A 425 -0.49 -15.71 3.30
N ALA A 426 -1.70 -15.39 2.82
CA ALA A 426 -2.93 -16.05 3.24
C ALA A 426 -2.84 -17.58 3.03
N HIS A 427 -2.32 -18.02 1.89
CA HIS A 427 -2.06 -19.44 1.64
C HIS A 427 -1.09 -20.04 2.66
N MET A 428 0.06 -19.40 2.90
CA MET A 428 1.01 -19.90 3.91
C MET A 428 0.38 -19.98 5.30
N ARG A 429 -0.41 -18.99 5.68
CA ARG A 429 -1.04 -18.91 7.00
C ARG A 429 -2.04 -20.03 7.22
N VAL A 430 -2.94 -20.29 6.26
CA VAL A 430 -3.93 -21.38 6.40
C VAL A 430 -3.31 -22.77 6.32
N GLU A 431 -2.12 -22.90 5.71
CA GLU A 431 -1.35 -24.15 5.66
C GLU A 431 -0.25 -24.24 6.74
N GLY A 432 -0.23 -23.29 7.71
CA GLY A 432 0.65 -23.33 8.88
C GLY A 432 2.11 -23.10 8.56
N PHE A 433 2.42 -22.33 7.52
CA PHE A 433 3.78 -21.99 7.09
C PHE A 433 4.69 -23.20 6.85
N THR A 434 4.12 -24.33 6.42
CA THR A 434 4.89 -25.54 6.06
C THR A 434 5.82 -25.25 4.88
N ASP A 435 6.87 -26.07 4.71
CA ASP A 435 7.80 -25.93 3.58
C ASP A 435 7.08 -26.03 2.22
N ALA A 436 6.05 -26.88 2.13
CA ALA A 436 5.21 -26.99 0.94
C ALA A 436 4.41 -25.69 0.68
N ALA A 437 3.84 -25.09 1.73
CA ALA A 437 3.11 -23.81 1.60
C ALA A 437 4.05 -22.66 1.23
N ARG A 438 5.25 -22.61 1.81
CA ARG A 438 6.28 -21.63 1.44
C ARG A 438 6.73 -21.81 -0.02
N ALA A 439 6.92 -23.06 -0.45
CA ALA A 439 7.27 -23.34 -1.85
C ALA A 439 6.17 -22.91 -2.82
N GLU A 440 4.90 -23.13 -2.47
CA GLU A 440 3.76 -22.66 -3.27
C GLU A 440 3.70 -21.13 -3.32
N ALA A 441 3.87 -20.44 -2.20
CA ALA A 441 3.93 -18.97 -2.15
C ALA A 441 5.04 -18.42 -3.07
N ARG A 442 6.23 -19.02 -3.06
CA ARG A 442 7.32 -18.65 -3.97
C ARG A 442 6.96 -18.88 -5.44
N ARG A 443 6.25 -19.99 -5.75
CA ARG A 443 5.75 -20.23 -7.12
C ARG A 443 4.75 -19.18 -7.57
N MET A 444 3.83 -18.76 -6.68
CA MET A 444 2.87 -17.69 -6.97
C MET A 444 3.57 -16.37 -7.29
N LEU A 445 4.66 -16.03 -6.58
CA LEU A 445 5.41 -14.79 -6.76
C LEU A 445 6.41 -14.83 -7.93
N ALA A 446 6.76 -16.01 -8.44
CA ALA A 446 7.78 -16.17 -9.47
C ALA A 446 7.54 -15.35 -10.77
N PRO A 447 6.30 -15.14 -11.25
CA PRO A 447 6.04 -14.27 -12.40
C PRO A 447 6.42 -12.80 -12.15
N LEU A 448 6.21 -12.28 -10.94
CA LEU A 448 6.61 -10.90 -10.58
C LEU A 448 8.14 -10.77 -10.53
N LEU A 449 8.85 -11.81 -10.07
CA LEU A 449 10.31 -11.83 -10.11
C LEU A 449 10.84 -11.86 -11.53
N ALA A 450 10.21 -12.63 -12.41
CA ALA A 450 10.58 -12.64 -13.83
C ALA A 450 10.32 -11.27 -14.49
N TRP A 451 9.21 -10.61 -14.14
CA TRP A 451 8.89 -9.28 -14.63
C TRP A 451 9.96 -8.24 -14.24
N ILE A 452 10.29 -8.14 -12.96
CA ILE A 452 11.26 -7.15 -12.48
C ILE A 452 12.65 -7.34 -13.10
N GLU A 453 13.03 -8.59 -13.38
CA GLU A 453 14.33 -8.92 -13.95
C GLU A 453 14.42 -8.67 -15.47
N HIS A 454 13.32 -8.86 -16.22
CA HIS A 454 13.39 -8.94 -17.67
C HIS A 454 12.57 -7.89 -18.42
N GLU A 455 11.43 -7.47 -17.86
CA GLU A 455 10.46 -6.61 -18.54
C GLU A 455 10.24 -5.28 -17.82
N GLY A 456 10.29 -5.26 -16.49
CA GLY A 456 9.92 -4.13 -15.64
C GLY A 456 11.02 -3.08 -15.46
N GLY A 457 12.18 -3.21 -16.11
CA GLY A 457 13.27 -2.25 -15.93
C GLY A 457 13.78 -2.13 -14.49
N GLY A 458 13.62 -3.18 -13.68
CA GLY A 458 13.97 -3.20 -12.26
C GLY A 458 12.82 -2.77 -11.34
N GLN A 459 11.59 -2.61 -11.87
CA GLN A 459 10.42 -2.15 -11.12
C GLN A 459 9.20 -3.07 -11.34
N LEU A 460 8.20 -2.93 -10.48
CA LEU A 460 6.89 -3.58 -10.64
C LEU A 460 5.81 -2.52 -10.87
N PRO A 461 4.92 -2.73 -11.87
CA PRO A 461 3.90 -1.77 -12.20
C PRO A 461 2.73 -1.81 -11.23
N GLU A 462 1.83 -0.86 -11.40
CA GLU A 462 0.62 -0.69 -10.62
C GLU A 462 -0.43 -1.76 -10.93
N VAL A 463 -0.79 -1.92 -12.20
CA VAL A 463 -1.83 -2.83 -12.66
C VAL A 463 -1.40 -3.62 -13.89
N PHE A 464 -2.07 -4.74 -14.09
CA PHE A 464 -2.10 -5.48 -15.35
C PHE A 464 -3.53 -5.66 -15.83
N ASP A 465 -3.71 -5.95 -17.11
CA ASP A 465 -4.98 -6.46 -17.60
C ASP A 465 -5.43 -7.66 -16.74
N GLY A 466 -6.71 -7.77 -16.46
CA GLY A 466 -7.26 -8.95 -15.80
C GLY A 466 -7.38 -10.15 -16.75
N ASP A 467 -7.48 -9.90 -18.06
CA ASP A 467 -7.55 -10.93 -19.09
C ASP A 467 -6.16 -11.32 -19.59
N ASP A 468 -5.96 -12.62 -19.76
CA ASP A 468 -4.72 -13.22 -20.27
C ASP A 468 -5.12 -14.34 -21.25
N GLU A 469 -5.24 -13.99 -22.52
CA GLU A 469 -5.74 -14.89 -23.56
C GLU A 469 -4.66 -15.18 -24.62
N PRO A 470 -4.70 -16.34 -25.28
CA PRO A 470 -3.82 -16.61 -26.41
C PRO A 470 -3.96 -15.53 -27.49
N GLY A 471 -2.86 -14.85 -27.80
CA GLY A 471 -2.82 -13.73 -28.76
C GLY A 471 -3.17 -12.36 -28.19
N ALA A 472 -3.60 -12.28 -26.92
CA ALA A 472 -3.86 -11.04 -26.19
C ALA A 472 -3.36 -11.16 -24.73
N PRO A 473 -2.03 -11.26 -24.48
CA PRO A 473 -1.48 -11.45 -23.15
C PRO A 473 -1.76 -10.26 -22.23
N GLN A 474 -1.60 -10.47 -20.93
CA GLN A 474 -1.69 -9.38 -19.94
C GLN A 474 -0.70 -8.27 -20.30
N ARG A 475 -1.21 -7.05 -20.41
CA ARG A 475 -0.39 -5.85 -20.55
C ARG A 475 -0.36 -5.13 -19.21
N PHE A 476 0.75 -4.49 -18.90
CA PHE A 476 0.81 -3.60 -17.75
C PHE A 476 0.15 -2.24 -18.07
N GLY A 477 -0.30 -1.56 -17.02
CA GLY A 477 -0.88 -0.23 -17.08
C GLY A 477 -0.65 0.53 -15.78
N GLY A 478 -1.21 1.73 -15.67
CA GLY A 478 -0.95 2.57 -14.52
C GLY A 478 0.50 3.01 -14.41
N CYS A 479 0.97 3.28 -13.20
CA CYS A 479 2.36 3.60 -12.93
C CYS A 479 3.29 2.41 -13.26
N PRO A 480 4.38 2.61 -14.01
CA PRO A 480 5.34 1.56 -14.30
C PRO A 480 6.18 1.14 -13.08
N ALA A 481 6.23 1.97 -12.04
CA ALA A 481 6.92 1.71 -10.78
C ALA A 481 6.00 2.05 -9.61
N GLN A 482 5.53 1.04 -8.88
CA GLN A 482 4.55 1.19 -7.81
C GLN A 482 5.10 0.66 -6.48
N ALA A 483 5.09 1.51 -5.44
CA ALA A 483 5.68 1.23 -4.14
C ALA A 483 5.12 -0.04 -3.49
N TRP A 484 3.79 -0.16 -3.37
CA TRP A 484 3.18 -1.33 -2.73
C TRP A 484 3.37 -2.64 -3.51
N SER A 485 3.50 -2.58 -4.86
CA SER A 485 3.81 -3.77 -5.66
C SER A 485 5.19 -4.32 -5.33
N VAL A 486 6.20 -3.44 -5.24
CA VAL A 486 7.57 -3.79 -4.85
C VAL A 486 7.63 -4.21 -3.38
N ALA A 487 7.03 -3.41 -2.49
CA ALA A 487 7.07 -3.60 -1.04
C ALA A 487 6.48 -4.94 -0.60
N GLU A 488 5.25 -5.22 -1.01
CA GLU A 488 4.56 -6.43 -0.61
C GLU A 488 5.21 -7.68 -1.21
N THR A 489 5.68 -7.60 -2.47
CA THR A 489 6.43 -8.71 -3.09
C THR A 489 7.72 -9.01 -2.32
N LEU A 490 8.48 -7.97 -1.94
CA LEU A 490 9.70 -8.12 -1.14
C LEU A 490 9.39 -8.72 0.23
N ARG A 491 8.41 -8.16 0.95
CA ARG A 491 8.03 -8.59 2.29
C ARG A 491 7.66 -10.07 2.34
N VAL A 492 6.75 -10.48 1.45
CA VAL A 492 6.22 -11.85 1.47
C VAL A 492 7.24 -12.85 0.91
N LEU A 493 8.08 -12.45 -0.05
CA LEU A 493 9.15 -13.32 -0.52
C LEU A 493 10.20 -13.57 0.56
N VAL A 494 10.58 -12.53 1.33
CA VAL A 494 11.44 -12.69 2.52
C VAL A 494 10.81 -13.66 3.51
N MET A 495 9.51 -13.50 3.82
CA MET A 495 8.76 -14.41 4.70
C MET A 495 8.74 -15.85 4.19
N ALA A 496 8.60 -16.05 2.88
CA ALA A 496 8.57 -17.39 2.27
C ALA A 496 9.95 -18.07 2.20
N CYS A 497 11.02 -17.28 2.26
CA CYS A 497 12.42 -17.75 2.22
C CYS A 497 13.12 -17.71 3.59
N GLY A 498 12.43 -17.27 4.63
CA GLY A 498 12.88 -17.18 6.03
C GLY A 498 12.67 -18.45 6.88
#